data_528de45ee98503269ceb0386241f853c
#
_entry.id   528de45ee98503269ceb0386241f853c
#
_cell.length_a   1.000
_cell.length_b   1.000
_cell.length_c   1.000
_cell.angle_alpha   90.00
_cell.angle_beta   90.00
_cell.angle_gamma   90.00
#
_symmetry.space_group_name_H-M   'P 1'
#
loop_
_entity.id
_entity.type
_entity.pdbx_description
1 polymer ?
#
loop_
_entity_poly.entity_id
_entity_poly.type
_entity_poly.pdbx_seq_one_letter_code
_entity_poly.pdbx_strand_id
1 'polypeptide(L)'
;MTTFLIRLYGHCFVDELMLIYPFYAVMFVDDGLTPLQVSTLFAAWSATTLLLEVPSGVLADRHSRKTIMVAGAVLRATGYGCWALFPGFWGFLVGFVLWGIEGALGSGAFEALVYDELKHFGRESEYARILGRCRSLGLIGVVVSGLIASIAVSAGYVVLIAASSTAALVAGVLLMSLPTAAPVATVGGGGFRAYVDTLQRGVGSVVLRRAVCHIVVFAALARALGGTLEEYWPIFISEMGMAPFALGLFMSLMCG
;
A
#
# COMPACT_ATOMS: atom_id res chain seq x y z
N MET A 1 -24.13 -4.95 -10.67
CA MET A 1 -23.85 -4.58 -9.26
C MET A 1 -23.31 -5.74 -8.42
N THR A 2 -24.03 -6.85 -8.27
CA THR A 2 -23.56 -7.98 -7.43
C THR A 2 -22.17 -8.50 -7.84
N THR A 3 -21.95 -8.73 -9.13
CA THR A 3 -20.66 -9.16 -9.67
C THR A 3 -19.55 -8.15 -9.40
N PHE A 4 -19.85 -6.84 -9.51
CA PHE A 4 -18.90 -5.76 -9.17
C PHE A 4 -18.50 -5.86 -7.70
N LEU A 5 -19.47 -5.93 -6.77
CA LEU A 5 -19.17 -6.00 -5.33
C LEU A 5 -18.40 -7.25 -4.95
N ILE A 6 -18.72 -8.43 -5.50
CA ILE A 6 -17.99 -9.66 -5.21
C ILE A 6 -16.52 -9.53 -5.62
N ARG A 7 -16.25 -9.01 -6.81
CA ARG A 7 -14.89 -8.82 -7.31
C ARG A 7 -14.14 -7.73 -6.55
N LEU A 8 -14.82 -6.63 -6.21
CA LEU A 8 -14.27 -5.55 -5.40
C LEU A 8 -13.86 -6.06 -4.01
N TYR A 9 -14.75 -6.77 -3.34
CA TYR A 9 -14.47 -7.33 -2.02
C TYR A 9 -13.38 -8.41 -2.07
N GLY A 10 -13.39 -9.23 -3.12
CA GLY A 10 -12.31 -10.18 -3.38
C GLY A 10 -10.97 -9.50 -3.56
N HIS A 11 -10.91 -8.40 -4.32
CA HIS A 11 -9.71 -7.59 -4.48
C HIS A 11 -9.23 -7.05 -3.12
N CYS A 12 -10.11 -6.40 -2.35
CA CYS A 12 -9.75 -5.83 -1.05
C CYS A 12 -9.19 -6.86 -0.06
N PHE A 13 -9.69 -8.09 -0.09
CA PHE A 13 -9.18 -9.17 0.74
C PHE A 13 -7.82 -9.69 0.23
N VAL A 14 -7.71 -9.98 -1.07
CA VAL A 14 -6.50 -10.59 -1.66
C VAL A 14 -5.34 -9.60 -1.70
N ASP A 15 -5.60 -8.33 -1.88
CA ASP A 15 -4.58 -7.28 -1.93
C ASP A 15 -3.77 -7.18 -0.64
N GLU A 16 -4.39 -7.50 0.49
CA GLU A 16 -3.77 -7.53 1.82
C GLU A 16 -3.15 -8.89 2.20
N LEU A 17 -3.16 -9.87 1.30
CA LEU A 17 -2.47 -11.16 1.54
C LEU A 17 -0.96 -11.00 1.31
N MET A 18 -0.33 -10.13 2.08
CA MET A 18 1.11 -9.87 2.03
C MET A 18 1.86 -10.74 3.05
N LEU A 19 2.08 -12.02 2.71
CA LEU A 19 2.69 -13.00 3.63
C LEU A 19 4.09 -12.61 4.08
N ILE A 20 4.84 -11.89 3.25
CA ILE A 20 6.19 -11.42 3.61
C ILE A 20 6.17 -10.25 4.60
N TYR A 21 5.05 -9.52 4.74
CA TYR A 21 4.96 -8.28 5.51
C TYR A 21 5.43 -8.43 6.97
N PRO A 22 5.03 -9.46 7.74
CA PRO A 22 5.51 -9.63 9.10
C PRO A 22 7.01 -9.95 9.22
N PHE A 23 7.65 -10.36 8.13
CA PHE A 23 8.98 -10.95 8.15
C PHE A 23 10.03 -10.20 7.32
N TYR A 24 9.64 -9.28 6.42
CA TYR A 24 10.62 -8.66 5.51
C TYR A 24 11.72 -7.89 6.25
N ALA A 25 11.39 -7.22 7.36
CA ALA A 25 12.38 -6.47 8.14
C ALA A 25 13.37 -7.42 8.84
N VAL A 26 12.89 -8.55 9.35
CA VAL A 26 13.73 -9.61 9.93
C VAL A 26 14.61 -10.25 8.84
N MET A 27 14.03 -10.55 7.68
CA MET A 27 14.77 -11.06 6.52
C MET A 27 15.94 -10.15 6.14
N PHE A 28 15.77 -8.84 6.15
CA PHE A 28 16.87 -7.91 5.84
C PHE A 28 18.01 -7.98 6.86
N VAL A 29 17.67 -8.14 8.13
CA VAL A 29 18.67 -8.31 9.19
C VAL A 29 19.38 -9.68 9.04
N ASP A 30 18.64 -10.73 8.75
CA ASP A 30 19.18 -12.09 8.51
C ASP A 30 20.11 -12.11 7.29
N ASP A 31 19.83 -11.29 6.26
CA ASP A 31 20.71 -11.09 5.10
C ASP A 31 21.90 -10.15 5.38
N GLY A 32 22.10 -9.76 6.64
CA GLY A 32 23.27 -9.03 7.12
C GLY A 32 23.19 -7.51 6.95
N LEU A 33 22.03 -6.92 6.73
CA LEU A 33 21.88 -5.48 6.68
C LEU A 33 22.02 -4.86 8.08
N THR A 34 22.76 -3.78 8.14
CA THR A 34 22.88 -2.97 9.36
C THR A 34 21.57 -2.20 9.63
N PRO A 35 21.29 -1.82 10.89
CA PRO A 35 20.10 -0.99 11.20
C PRO A 35 20.02 0.31 10.39
N LEU A 36 21.17 0.91 10.06
CA LEU A 36 21.22 2.11 9.21
C LEU A 36 20.76 1.81 7.77
N GLN A 37 21.17 0.67 7.23
CA GLN A 37 20.72 0.24 5.89
C GLN A 37 19.23 -0.04 5.86
N VAL A 38 18.68 -0.73 6.87
CA VAL A 38 17.25 -0.97 6.99
C VAL A 38 16.48 0.35 7.09
N SER A 39 16.94 1.29 7.94
CA SER A 39 16.35 2.64 8.05
C SER A 39 16.38 3.38 6.71
N THR A 40 17.47 3.22 5.93
CA THR A 40 17.61 3.84 4.61
C THR A 40 16.59 3.27 3.63
N LEU A 41 16.32 1.96 3.67
CA LEU A 41 15.29 1.32 2.85
C LEU A 41 13.89 1.90 3.14
N PHE A 42 13.52 2.01 4.43
CA PHE A 42 12.23 2.59 4.82
C PHE A 42 12.12 4.06 4.44
N ALA A 43 13.21 4.83 4.61
CA ALA A 43 13.26 6.21 4.17
C ALA A 43 13.10 6.35 2.64
N ALA A 44 13.74 5.47 1.87
CA ALA A 44 13.61 5.46 0.42
C ALA A 44 12.19 5.12 -0.04
N TRP A 45 11.54 4.13 0.59
CA TRP A 45 10.14 3.79 0.34
C TRP A 45 9.21 4.98 0.61
N SER A 46 9.31 5.56 1.81
CA SER A 46 8.49 6.71 2.22
C SER A 46 8.73 7.93 1.33
N ALA A 47 9.99 8.22 0.99
CA ALA A 47 10.35 9.31 0.10
C ALA A 47 9.81 9.11 -1.31
N THR A 48 9.87 7.88 -1.84
CA THR A 48 9.34 7.54 -3.16
C THR A 48 7.83 7.76 -3.20
N THR A 49 7.10 7.25 -2.20
CA THR A 49 5.65 7.45 -2.11
C THR A 49 5.30 8.93 -2.05
N LEU A 50 5.94 9.69 -1.17
CA LEU A 50 5.68 11.11 -0.98
C LEU A 50 5.99 11.94 -2.24
N LEU A 51 7.13 11.71 -2.88
CA LEU A 51 7.54 12.45 -4.08
C LEU A 51 6.66 12.17 -5.29
N LEU A 52 6.14 10.94 -5.38
CA LEU A 52 5.30 10.52 -6.49
C LEU A 52 3.81 10.69 -6.26
N GLU A 53 3.36 11.02 -5.05
CA GLU A 53 1.93 11.22 -4.75
C GLU A 53 1.31 12.31 -5.64
N VAL A 54 2.02 13.40 -5.87
CA VAL A 54 1.57 14.50 -6.74
C VAL A 54 1.57 14.11 -8.22
N PRO A 55 2.67 13.57 -8.79
CA PRO A 55 2.68 13.11 -10.17
C PRO A 55 1.66 11.99 -10.46
N SER A 56 1.45 11.07 -9.52
CA SER A 56 0.49 9.97 -9.68
C SER A 56 -0.95 10.45 -9.75
N GLY A 57 -1.32 11.47 -8.98
CA GLY A 57 -2.64 12.10 -9.06
C GLY A 57 -2.92 12.66 -10.46
N VAL A 58 -1.94 13.37 -11.06
CA VAL A 58 -2.06 13.87 -12.45
C VAL A 58 -2.15 12.72 -13.46
N LEU A 59 -1.45 11.62 -13.21
CA LEU A 59 -1.51 10.43 -14.05
C LEU A 59 -2.90 9.77 -13.97
N ALA A 60 -3.48 9.70 -12.76
CA ALA A 60 -4.81 9.17 -12.49
C ALA A 60 -5.93 9.98 -13.15
N ASP A 61 -5.73 11.29 -13.34
CA ASP A 61 -6.68 12.16 -14.05
C ASP A 61 -6.64 11.96 -15.58
N ARG A 62 -5.54 11.44 -16.11
CA ARG A 62 -5.33 11.25 -17.57
C ARG A 62 -5.57 9.82 -18.04
N HIS A 63 -5.43 8.85 -17.16
CA HIS A 63 -5.54 7.44 -17.47
C HIS A 63 -6.66 6.79 -16.65
N SER A 64 -7.07 5.62 -17.07
CA SER A 64 -8.02 4.83 -16.27
C SER A 64 -7.41 4.51 -14.90
N ARG A 65 -8.07 4.92 -13.81
CA ARG A 65 -7.67 4.60 -12.42
C ARG A 65 -7.41 3.10 -12.25
N LYS A 66 -8.27 2.28 -12.84
CA LYS A 66 -8.13 0.82 -12.89
C LYS A 66 -6.78 0.39 -13.49
N THR A 67 -6.41 0.96 -14.64
CA THR A 67 -5.15 0.62 -15.32
C THR A 67 -3.93 0.99 -14.46
N ILE A 68 -3.99 2.15 -13.80
CA ILE A 68 -2.92 2.63 -12.92
C ILE A 68 -2.75 1.71 -11.72
N MET A 69 -3.84 1.30 -11.08
CA MET A 69 -3.80 0.38 -9.94
C MET A 69 -3.31 -1.02 -10.36
N VAL A 70 -3.71 -1.50 -11.53
CA VAL A 70 -3.18 -2.77 -12.07
C VAL A 70 -1.68 -2.69 -12.34
N ALA A 71 -1.21 -1.57 -12.90
CA ALA A 71 0.23 -1.34 -13.06
C ALA A 71 0.94 -1.31 -11.69
N GLY A 72 0.32 -0.70 -10.68
CA GLY A 72 0.82 -0.74 -9.30
C GLY A 72 0.96 -2.16 -8.76
N ALA A 73 -0.05 -3.01 -8.93
CA ALA A 73 0.01 -4.41 -8.50
C ALA A 73 1.17 -5.19 -9.17
N VAL A 74 1.43 -4.93 -10.46
CA VAL A 74 2.57 -5.52 -11.17
C VAL A 74 3.89 -4.99 -10.62
N LEU A 75 3.99 -3.69 -10.34
CA LEU A 75 5.20 -3.09 -9.75
C LEU A 75 5.49 -3.68 -8.37
N ARG A 76 4.48 -3.84 -7.50
CA ARG A 76 4.62 -4.47 -6.18
C ARG A 76 5.09 -5.92 -6.31
N ALA A 77 4.47 -6.72 -7.17
CA ALA A 77 4.90 -8.09 -7.41
C ALA A 77 6.34 -8.18 -7.94
N THR A 78 6.72 -7.25 -8.84
CA THR A 78 8.10 -7.15 -9.35
C THR A 78 9.07 -6.75 -8.24
N GLY A 79 8.67 -5.84 -7.36
CA GLY A 79 9.46 -5.43 -6.20
C GLY A 79 9.76 -6.60 -5.27
N TYR A 80 8.76 -7.41 -4.94
CA TYR A 80 8.95 -8.64 -4.19
C TYR A 80 9.86 -9.64 -4.95
N GLY A 81 9.70 -9.76 -6.27
CA GLY A 81 10.59 -10.56 -7.10
C GLY A 81 12.05 -10.10 -7.02
N CYS A 82 12.31 -8.79 -6.96
CA CYS A 82 13.66 -8.25 -6.77
C CYS A 82 14.26 -8.70 -5.43
N TRP A 83 13.47 -8.78 -4.36
CA TRP A 83 13.94 -9.25 -3.05
C TRP A 83 14.37 -10.74 -3.08
N ALA A 84 13.64 -11.56 -3.82
CA ALA A 84 13.97 -12.98 -3.93
C ALA A 84 15.17 -13.26 -4.86
N LEU A 85 15.29 -12.49 -5.96
CA LEU A 85 16.30 -12.76 -6.99
C LEU A 85 17.64 -12.04 -6.72
N PHE A 86 17.61 -10.94 -5.99
CA PHE A 86 18.77 -10.11 -5.70
C PHE A 86 18.82 -9.79 -4.19
N PRO A 87 19.06 -10.79 -3.32
CA PRO A 87 19.15 -10.56 -1.88
C PRO A 87 20.29 -9.59 -1.58
N GLY A 88 20.05 -8.69 -0.62
CA GLY A 88 20.98 -7.64 -0.23
C GLY A 88 20.46 -6.23 -0.49
N PHE A 89 21.20 -5.24 -0.01
CA PHE A 89 20.77 -3.84 0.07
C PHE A 89 20.19 -3.28 -1.23
N TRP A 90 20.82 -3.49 -2.37
CA TRP A 90 20.39 -2.91 -3.64
C TRP A 90 19.11 -3.54 -4.19
N GLY A 91 18.96 -4.86 -4.06
CA GLY A 91 17.72 -5.54 -4.47
C GLY A 91 16.54 -5.15 -3.58
N PHE A 92 16.78 -5.02 -2.28
CA PHE A 92 15.78 -4.56 -1.34
C PHE A 92 15.39 -3.09 -1.61
N LEU A 93 16.38 -2.24 -1.92
CA LEU A 93 16.13 -0.85 -2.27
C LEU A 93 15.26 -0.71 -3.53
N VAL A 94 15.59 -1.45 -4.60
CA VAL A 94 14.78 -1.45 -5.82
C VAL A 94 13.37 -1.91 -5.54
N GLY A 95 13.21 -2.99 -4.77
CA GLY A 95 11.88 -3.49 -4.40
C GLY A 95 11.07 -2.47 -3.61
N PHE A 96 11.67 -1.76 -2.65
CA PHE A 96 10.99 -0.70 -1.90
C PHE A 96 10.65 0.51 -2.75
N VAL A 97 11.51 0.90 -3.69
CA VAL A 97 11.18 1.97 -4.64
C VAL A 97 9.96 1.58 -5.48
N LEU A 98 9.92 0.33 -6.00
CA LEU A 98 8.77 -0.17 -6.77
C LEU A 98 7.49 -0.22 -5.93
N TRP A 99 7.60 -0.64 -4.67
CA TRP A 99 6.47 -0.64 -3.73
C TRP A 99 6.02 0.80 -3.38
N GLY A 100 6.96 1.73 -3.21
CA GLY A 100 6.65 3.15 -3.00
C GLY A 100 5.94 3.79 -4.21
N ILE A 101 6.32 3.41 -5.44
CA ILE A 101 5.62 3.83 -6.66
C ILE A 101 4.19 3.30 -6.65
N GLU A 102 3.99 2.02 -6.33
CA GLU A 102 2.66 1.41 -6.23
C GLU A 102 1.78 2.14 -5.22
N GLY A 103 2.31 2.41 -4.00
CA GLY A 103 1.59 3.17 -2.98
C GLY A 103 1.15 4.55 -3.45
N ALA A 104 2.02 5.26 -4.17
CA ALA A 104 1.67 6.55 -4.77
C ALA A 104 0.59 6.44 -5.85
N LEU A 105 0.66 5.40 -6.71
CA LEU A 105 -0.34 5.16 -7.76
C LEU A 105 -1.72 4.76 -7.20
N GLY A 106 -1.73 4.05 -6.06
CA GLY A 106 -2.95 3.64 -5.38
C GLY A 106 -3.62 4.76 -4.58
N SER A 107 -2.84 5.77 -4.14
CA SER A 107 -3.32 6.85 -3.28
C SER A 107 -4.49 7.61 -3.91
N GLY A 108 -5.68 7.50 -3.29
CA GLY A 108 -6.91 8.12 -3.75
C GLY A 108 -7.54 7.50 -5.02
N ALA A 109 -6.80 6.69 -5.78
CA ALA A 109 -7.30 6.08 -7.02
C ALA A 109 -8.38 5.03 -6.74
N PHE A 110 -8.20 4.24 -5.66
CA PHE A 110 -9.16 3.22 -5.25
C PHE A 110 -10.49 3.83 -4.81
N GLU A 111 -10.45 4.80 -3.90
CA GLU A 111 -11.62 5.51 -3.40
C GLU A 111 -12.40 6.18 -4.52
N ALA A 112 -11.68 6.82 -5.43
CA ALA A 112 -12.27 7.48 -6.58
C ALA A 112 -12.87 6.49 -7.58
N LEU A 113 -12.22 5.33 -7.82
CA LEU A 113 -12.77 4.26 -8.66
C LEU A 113 -14.08 3.74 -8.09
N VAL A 114 -14.10 3.43 -6.78
CA VAL A 114 -15.32 2.94 -6.11
C VAL A 114 -16.44 3.96 -6.16
N TYR A 115 -16.14 5.24 -5.93
CA TYR A 115 -17.13 6.31 -5.97
C TYR A 115 -17.73 6.46 -7.38
N ASP A 116 -16.92 6.50 -8.42
CA ASP A 116 -17.36 6.67 -9.81
C ASP A 116 -18.25 5.49 -10.27
N GLU A 117 -17.88 4.26 -9.92
CA GLU A 117 -18.68 3.08 -10.25
C GLU A 117 -20.02 3.09 -9.51
N LEU A 118 -20.04 3.45 -8.24
CA LEU A 118 -21.27 3.56 -7.47
C LEU A 118 -22.18 4.66 -8.02
N LYS A 119 -21.61 5.79 -8.41
CA LYS A 119 -22.34 6.87 -9.08
C LYS A 119 -22.95 6.40 -10.40
N HIS A 120 -22.21 5.63 -11.20
CA HIS A 120 -22.75 5.04 -12.43
C HIS A 120 -23.95 4.11 -12.17
N PHE A 121 -23.94 3.39 -11.04
CA PHE A 121 -25.08 2.56 -10.62
C PHE A 121 -26.18 3.32 -9.89
N GLY A 122 -26.06 4.66 -9.70
CA GLY A 122 -27.00 5.47 -8.92
C GLY A 122 -27.04 5.10 -7.43
N ARG A 123 -25.92 4.63 -6.88
CA ARG A 123 -25.81 4.14 -5.49
C ARG A 123 -24.67 4.81 -4.71
N GLU A 124 -24.36 6.04 -5.02
CA GLU A 124 -23.35 6.84 -4.33
C GLU A 124 -23.61 6.98 -2.81
N SER A 125 -24.88 6.94 -2.39
CA SER A 125 -25.25 6.96 -0.97
C SER A 125 -24.70 5.76 -0.17
N GLU A 126 -24.35 4.66 -0.85
CA GLU A 126 -23.78 3.47 -0.22
C GLU A 126 -22.24 3.48 -0.15
N TYR A 127 -21.59 4.51 -0.67
CA TYR A 127 -20.13 4.62 -0.76
C TYR A 127 -19.45 4.34 0.58
N ALA A 128 -19.84 5.03 1.65
CA ALA A 128 -19.23 4.87 2.96
C ALA A 128 -19.36 3.43 3.51
N ARG A 129 -20.53 2.79 3.28
CA ARG A 129 -20.78 1.41 3.70
C ARG A 129 -19.90 0.42 2.92
N ILE A 130 -19.82 0.61 1.60
CA ILE A 130 -19.04 -0.29 0.74
C ILE A 130 -17.55 -0.14 1.04
N LEU A 131 -17.05 1.09 1.17
CA LEU A 131 -15.66 1.34 1.53
C LEU A 131 -15.33 0.78 2.93
N GLY A 132 -16.22 0.92 3.90
CA GLY A 132 -16.06 0.31 5.22
C GLY A 132 -15.94 -1.21 5.16
N ARG A 133 -16.76 -1.87 4.32
CA ARG A 133 -16.64 -3.33 4.09
C ARG A 133 -15.34 -3.72 3.40
N CYS A 134 -14.88 -2.92 2.42
CA CYS A 134 -13.58 -3.14 1.79
C CYS A 134 -12.46 -3.11 2.83
N ARG A 135 -12.44 -2.10 3.71
CA ARG A 135 -11.46 -1.99 4.79
C ARG A 135 -11.53 -3.15 5.78
N SER A 136 -12.73 -3.56 6.18
CA SER A 136 -12.89 -4.73 7.06
C SER A 136 -12.38 -6.02 6.42
N LEU A 137 -12.63 -6.22 5.13
CA LEU A 137 -12.11 -7.39 4.41
C LEU A 137 -10.60 -7.32 4.24
N GLY A 138 -10.03 -6.13 4.03
CA GLY A 138 -8.59 -5.93 4.05
C GLY A 138 -7.98 -6.34 5.39
N LEU A 139 -8.52 -5.86 6.52
CA LEU A 139 -8.07 -6.25 7.86
C LEU A 139 -8.14 -7.77 8.08
N ILE A 140 -9.20 -8.41 7.61
CA ILE A 140 -9.30 -9.89 7.65
C ILE A 140 -8.18 -10.50 6.79
N GLY A 141 -7.89 -9.92 5.63
CA GLY A 141 -6.78 -10.32 4.76
C GLY A 141 -5.42 -10.24 5.47
N VAL A 142 -5.14 -9.14 6.18
CA VAL A 142 -3.93 -8.97 7.00
C VAL A 142 -3.83 -10.07 8.06
N VAL A 143 -4.88 -10.31 8.82
CA VAL A 143 -4.90 -11.35 9.87
C VAL A 143 -4.66 -12.74 9.26
N VAL A 144 -5.37 -13.08 8.20
CA VAL A 144 -5.21 -14.37 7.50
C VAL A 144 -3.80 -14.51 6.92
N SER A 145 -3.27 -13.43 6.33
CA SER A 145 -1.90 -13.39 5.80
C SER A 145 -0.87 -13.70 6.87
N GLY A 146 -0.94 -13.05 8.02
CA GLY A 146 0.00 -13.29 9.12
C GLY A 146 -0.12 -14.69 9.72
N LEU A 147 -1.33 -15.24 9.84
CA LEU A 147 -1.54 -16.63 10.28
C LEU A 147 -0.89 -17.64 9.32
N ILE A 148 -1.11 -17.46 8.03
CA ILE A 148 -0.49 -18.31 7.00
C ILE A 148 1.04 -18.12 7.02
N ALA A 149 1.52 -16.89 7.11
CA ALA A 149 2.93 -16.56 7.14
C ALA A 149 3.63 -17.19 8.35
N SER A 150 2.99 -17.23 9.52
CA SER A 150 3.50 -17.86 10.74
C SER A 150 3.83 -19.35 10.54
N ILE A 151 3.04 -20.04 9.74
CA ILE A 151 3.27 -21.44 9.41
C ILE A 151 4.27 -21.59 8.26
N ALA A 152 4.09 -20.76 7.21
CA ALA A 152 4.85 -20.88 5.97
C ALA A 152 6.31 -20.37 6.12
N VAL A 153 6.64 -19.58 7.13
CA VAL A 153 8.01 -19.07 7.35
C VAL A 153 9.04 -20.18 7.52
N SER A 154 8.63 -21.33 8.05
CA SER A 154 9.51 -22.51 8.16
C SER A 154 10.00 -23.05 6.81
N ALA A 155 9.28 -22.74 5.72
CA ALA A 155 9.69 -23.10 4.35
C ALA A 155 10.62 -22.05 3.71
N GLY A 156 10.93 -20.95 4.42
CA GLY A 156 11.85 -19.89 4.01
C GLY A 156 11.17 -18.66 3.41
N TYR A 157 11.88 -17.55 3.42
CA TYR A 157 11.38 -16.24 2.96
C TYR A 157 10.97 -16.22 1.49
N VAL A 158 11.64 -16.98 0.63
CA VAL A 158 11.32 -17.08 -0.81
C VAL A 158 9.88 -17.54 -1.02
N VAL A 159 9.38 -18.47 -0.19
CA VAL A 159 8.00 -18.96 -0.27
C VAL A 159 7.01 -17.83 0.09
N LEU A 160 7.31 -17.08 1.14
CA LEU A 160 6.49 -15.93 1.55
C LEU A 160 6.46 -14.84 0.46
N ILE A 161 7.63 -14.54 -0.14
CA ILE A 161 7.76 -13.59 -1.25
C ILE A 161 6.95 -14.06 -2.45
N ALA A 162 7.09 -15.32 -2.86
CA ALA A 162 6.36 -15.88 -4.00
C ALA A 162 4.84 -15.84 -3.79
N ALA A 163 4.38 -16.19 -2.58
CA ALA A 163 2.97 -16.12 -2.23
C ALA A 163 2.45 -14.67 -2.24
N SER A 164 3.20 -13.72 -1.69
CA SER A 164 2.85 -12.28 -1.69
C SER A 164 2.82 -11.72 -3.12
N SER A 165 3.80 -12.06 -3.96
CA SER A 165 3.82 -11.67 -5.37
C SER A 165 2.62 -12.22 -6.13
N THR A 166 2.28 -13.49 -5.88
CA THR A 166 1.11 -14.13 -6.49
C THR A 166 -0.18 -13.46 -6.05
N ALA A 167 -0.33 -13.16 -4.75
CA ALA A 167 -1.49 -12.45 -4.22
C ALA A 167 -1.64 -11.06 -4.85
N ALA A 168 -0.56 -10.29 -4.98
CA ALA A 168 -0.56 -8.98 -5.65
C ALA A 168 -1.03 -9.09 -7.11
N LEU A 169 -0.53 -10.08 -7.87
CA LEU A 169 -0.97 -10.31 -9.26
C LEU A 169 -2.44 -10.73 -9.34
N VAL A 170 -2.90 -11.60 -8.43
CA VAL A 170 -4.31 -12.01 -8.37
C VAL A 170 -5.21 -10.82 -8.02
N ALA A 171 -4.81 -9.97 -7.08
CA ALA A 171 -5.52 -8.73 -6.77
C ALA A 171 -5.61 -7.82 -8.00
N GLY A 172 -4.51 -7.69 -8.77
CA GLY A 172 -4.50 -6.97 -10.05
C GLY A 172 -5.46 -7.58 -11.08
N VAL A 173 -5.53 -8.91 -11.21
CA VAL A 173 -6.47 -9.60 -12.11
C VAL A 173 -7.93 -9.39 -11.67
N LEU A 174 -8.20 -9.45 -10.38
CA LEU A 174 -9.53 -9.14 -9.84
C LEU A 174 -9.94 -7.71 -10.18
N LEU A 175 -9.02 -6.77 -10.02
CA LEU A 175 -9.21 -5.37 -10.38
C LEU A 175 -9.46 -5.20 -11.89
N MET A 176 -8.67 -5.86 -12.75
CA MET A 176 -8.89 -5.87 -14.20
C MET A 176 -10.27 -6.39 -14.57
N SER A 177 -10.75 -7.37 -13.84
CA SER A 177 -12.05 -8.01 -14.10
C SER A 177 -13.26 -7.18 -13.65
N LEU A 178 -13.04 -6.07 -12.89
CA LEU A 178 -14.14 -5.19 -12.50
C LEU A 178 -14.81 -4.62 -13.75
N PRO A 179 -16.15 -4.70 -13.85
CA PRO A 179 -16.87 -3.93 -14.85
C PRO A 179 -16.68 -2.43 -14.51
N THR A 180 -16.08 -1.69 -15.39
CA THR A 180 -15.88 -0.25 -15.21
C THR A 180 -16.78 0.52 -16.17
N ALA A 181 -17.42 1.56 -15.66
CA ALA A 181 -18.06 2.57 -16.48
C ALA A 181 -17.04 3.22 -17.41
N ALA A 182 -17.50 3.70 -18.57
CA ALA A 182 -16.65 4.48 -19.45
C ALA A 182 -15.99 5.63 -18.65
N PRO A 183 -14.69 5.92 -18.87
CA PRO A 183 -14.04 6.99 -18.16
C PRO A 183 -14.88 8.27 -18.28
N VAL A 184 -15.26 8.83 -17.15
CA VAL A 184 -15.90 10.14 -17.13
C VAL A 184 -14.89 11.09 -17.76
N ALA A 185 -15.23 11.66 -18.91
CA ALA A 185 -14.42 12.67 -19.53
C ALA A 185 -14.17 13.74 -18.48
N THR A 186 -12.95 13.82 -17.97
CA THR A 186 -12.57 14.82 -16.98
C THR A 186 -12.68 16.18 -17.65
N VAL A 187 -13.77 16.88 -17.37
CA VAL A 187 -13.96 18.27 -17.74
C VAL A 187 -13.04 19.09 -16.85
N GLY A 188 -11.84 19.31 -17.31
CA GLY A 188 -10.91 20.16 -16.58
C GLY A 188 -9.45 19.79 -16.88
N GLY A 189 -8.94 20.22 -18.03
CA GLY A 189 -7.53 20.14 -18.40
C GLY A 189 -6.63 21.01 -17.53
N GLY A 190 -6.65 20.80 -16.23
CA GLY A 190 -5.66 21.34 -15.33
C GLY A 190 -4.42 20.45 -15.40
N GLY A 191 -3.45 20.78 -16.26
CA GLY A 191 -2.18 20.07 -16.31
C GLY A 191 -1.45 20.13 -14.96
N PHE A 192 -0.32 19.42 -14.85
CA PHE A 192 0.57 19.40 -13.68
C PHE A 192 0.72 20.78 -13.00
N ARG A 193 0.78 21.86 -13.78
CA ARG A 193 0.85 23.25 -13.25
C ARG A 193 -0.39 23.63 -12.42
N ALA A 194 -1.59 23.32 -12.91
CA ALA A 194 -2.81 23.66 -12.16
C ALA A 194 -2.94 22.85 -10.86
N TYR A 195 -2.47 21.62 -10.87
CA TYR A 195 -2.39 20.80 -9.67
C TYR A 195 -1.37 21.37 -8.67
N VAL A 196 -0.15 21.73 -9.13
CA VAL A 196 0.87 22.39 -8.32
C VAL A 196 0.36 23.71 -7.75
N ASP A 197 -0.33 24.54 -8.54
CA ASP A 197 -0.94 25.79 -8.09
C ASP A 197 -2.03 25.55 -7.02
N THR A 198 -2.78 24.47 -7.13
CA THR A 198 -3.79 24.09 -6.13
C THR A 198 -3.13 23.63 -4.83
N LEU A 199 -2.07 22.83 -4.92
CA LEU A 199 -1.26 22.42 -3.78
C LEU A 199 -0.61 23.61 -3.08
N GLN A 200 0.03 24.49 -3.85
CA GLN A 200 0.67 25.68 -3.29
C GLN A 200 -0.33 26.58 -2.57
N ARG A 201 -1.53 26.75 -3.13
CA ARG A 201 -2.63 27.49 -2.47
C ARG A 201 -3.11 26.75 -1.22
N GLY A 202 -3.26 25.42 -1.28
CA GLY A 202 -3.63 24.59 -0.13
C GLY A 202 -2.60 24.68 0.99
N VAL A 203 -1.34 24.43 0.69
CA VAL A 203 -0.22 24.56 1.64
C VAL A 203 -0.12 25.98 2.18
N GLY A 204 -0.21 27.00 1.32
CA GLY A 204 -0.20 28.41 1.74
C GLY A 204 -1.32 28.71 2.74
N SER A 205 -2.53 28.20 2.51
CA SER A 205 -3.66 28.40 3.43
C SER A 205 -3.47 27.73 4.80
N VAL A 206 -2.76 26.60 4.85
CA VAL A 206 -2.44 25.86 6.10
C VAL A 206 -1.34 26.60 6.86
N VAL A 207 -0.26 26.97 6.16
CA VAL A 207 0.90 27.66 6.77
C VAL A 207 0.52 29.04 7.34
N LEU A 208 -0.38 29.74 6.67
CA LEU A 208 -0.86 31.05 7.14
C LEU A 208 -1.72 30.98 8.41
N ARG A 209 -2.30 29.81 8.72
CA ARG A 209 -3.10 29.59 9.93
C ARG A 209 -2.30 28.79 10.96
N ARG A 210 -1.59 29.47 11.86
CA ARG A 210 -0.72 28.83 12.88
C ARG A 210 -1.36 27.66 13.60
N ALA A 211 -2.62 27.76 14.02
CA ALA A 211 -3.32 26.67 14.71
C ALA A 211 -3.47 25.43 13.81
N VAL A 212 -3.82 25.60 12.54
CA VAL A 212 -3.94 24.50 11.56
C VAL A 212 -2.57 23.90 11.29
N CYS A 213 -1.54 24.74 11.13
CA CYS A 213 -0.18 24.28 10.91
C CYS A 213 0.31 23.41 12.09
N HIS A 214 0.09 23.82 13.34
CA HIS A 214 0.46 23.02 14.51
C HIS A 214 -0.26 21.67 14.55
N ILE A 215 -1.56 21.62 14.24
CA ILE A 215 -2.34 20.39 14.20
C ILE A 215 -1.79 19.46 13.09
N VAL A 216 -1.53 19.98 11.90
CA VAL A 216 -1.00 19.21 10.77
C VAL A 216 0.40 18.67 11.08
N VAL A 217 1.29 19.51 11.62
CA VAL A 217 2.64 19.09 12.03
C VAL A 217 2.57 18.02 13.14
N PHE A 218 1.74 18.23 14.16
CA PHE A 218 1.55 17.25 15.22
C PHE A 218 1.03 15.92 14.67
N ALA A 219 -0.01 15.94 13.85
CA ALA A 219 -0.57 14.75 13.23
C ALA A 219 0.46 14.03 12.33
N ALA A 220 1.25 14.78 11.56
CA ALA A 220 2.31 14.23 10.71
C ALA A 220 3.42 13.57 11.55
N LEU A 221 3.87 14.23 12.63
CA LEU A 221 4.87 13.67 13.54
C LEU A 221 4.35 12.42 14.27
N ALA A 222 3.13 12.46 14.79
CA ALA A 222 2.51 11.31 15.46
C ALA A 222 2.38 10.12 14.51
N ARG A 223 1.98 10.37 13.26
CA ARG A 223 1.87 9.36 12.21
C ARG A 223 3.25 8.79 11.81
N ALA A 224 4.25 9.66 11.67
CA ALA A 224 5.62 9.26 11.34
C ALA A 224 6.23 8.39 12.45
N LEU A 225 6.08 8.79 13.72
CA LEU A 225 6.56 8.01 14.87
C LEU A 225 5.85 6.67 14.97
N GLY A 226 4.52 6.65 14.87
CA GLY A 226 3.74 5.40 14.91
C GLY A 226 4.13 4.44 13.80
N GLY A 227 4.17 4.91 12.55
CA GLY A 227 4.56 4.09 11.41
C GLY A 227 6.00 3.58 11.49
N THR A 228 6.94 4.42 11.97
CA THR A 228 8.33 3.97 12.17
C THR A 228 8.40 2.85 13.23
N LEU A 229 7.73 2.99 14.37
CA LEU A 229 7.71 1.96 15.40
C LEU A 229 7.11 0.65 14.87
N GLU A 230 6.03 0.75 14.10
CA GLU A 230 5.35 -0.40 13.49
C GLU A 230 6.30 -1.23 12.62
N GLU A 231 7.12 -0.59 11.81
CA GLU A 231 8.09 -1.24 10.92
C GLU A 231 9.26 -1.91 11.67
N TYR A 232 9.60 -1.44 12.87
CA TYR A 232 10.69 -2.01 13.68
C TYR A 232 10.24 -3.08 14.67
N TRP A 233 8.95 -3.20 14.98
CA TRP A 233 8.45 -4.22 15.89
C TRP A 233 8.90 -5.63 15.55
N PRO A 234 8.85 -6.09 14.29
CA PRO A 234 9.31 -7.44 13.93
C PRO A 234 10.77 -7.70 14.32
N ILE A 235 11.66 -6.70 14.11
CA ILE A 235 13.07 -6.80 14.44
C ILE A 235 13.25 -6.92 15.96
N PHE A 236 12.66 -6.01 16.74
CA PHE A 236 12.77 -6.04 18.20
C PHE A 236 12.28 -7.35 18.80
N ILE A 237 11.14 -7.83 18.33
CA ILE A 237 10.54 -9.07 18.84
C ILE A 237 11.39 -10.28 18.46
N SER A 238 11.95 -10.29 17.26
CA SER A 238 12.88 -11.34 16.81
C SER A 238 14.16 -11.35 17.66
N GLU A 239 14.74 -10.19 17.96
CA GLU A 239 15.92 -10.05 18.82
C GLU A 239 15.66 -10.49 20.28
N MET A 240 14.42 -10.37 20.78
CA MET A 240 14.02 -10.93 22.08
C MET A 240 13.88 -12.47 22.07
N GLY A 241 14.17 -13.12 20.94
CA GLY A 241 14.14 -14.59 20.82
C GLY A 241 12.77 -15.19 20.65
N MET A 242 11.77 -14.40 20.22
CA MET A 242 10.45 -14.93 19.88
C MET A 242 10.54 -15.85 18.67
N ALA A 243 9.91 -17.02 18.77
CA ALA A 243 9.88 -17.96 17.65
C ALA A 243 9.19 -17.33 16.42
N PRO A 244 9.69 -17.58 15.19
CA PRO A 244 9.11 -16.98 13.97
C PRO A 244 7.61 -17.20 13.82
N PHE A 245 7.10 -18.37 14.23
CA PHE A 245 5.66 -18.66 14.29
C PHE A 245 4.90 -17.65 15.15
N ALA A 246 5.40 -17.36 16.34
CA ALA A 246 4.76 -16.42 17.27
C ALA A 246 4.86 -14.96 16.79
N LEU A 247 5.95 -14.61 16.09
CA LEU A 247 6.13 -13.29 15.49
C LEU A 247 5.03 -12.99 14.46
N GLY A 248 4.80 -13.90 13.51
CA GLY A 248 3.76 -13.70 12.49
C GLY A 248 2.36 -13.58 13.10
N LEU A 249 2.05 -14.37 14.12
CA LEU A 249 0.79 -14.28 14.86
C LEU A 249 0.65 -12.93 15.58
N PHE A 250 1.72 -12.50 16.26
CA PHE A 250 1.73 -11.20 16.96
C PHE A 250 1.51 -10.04 15.99
N MET A 251 2.23 -10.02 14.87
CA MET A 251 2.07 -8.96 13.86
C MET A 251 0.68 -8.95 13.25
N SER A 252 0.05 -10.11 13.07
CA SER A 252 -1.35 -10.19 12.59
C SER A 252 -2.34 -9.50 13.54
N LEU A 253 -2.09 -9.58 14.85
CA LEU A 253 -2.95 -8.98 15.87
C LEU A 253 -2.67 -7.48 16.06
N MET A 254 -1.45 -7.04 15.77
CA MET A 254 -1.07 -5.62 15.92
C MET A 254 -1.48 -4.77 14.72
N CYS A 255 -1.45 -5.34 13.50
CA CYS A 255 -1.76 -4.62 12.26
C CYS A 255 -3.22 -4.78 11.80
N GLY A 256 -4.00 -5.68 12.41
CA GLY A 256 -5.44 -5.90 12.14
C GLY A 256 -6.31 -5.19 13.15
#